data_721b45d34735b298616881e86fea31d3
#
_entry.id   721b45d34735b298616881e86fea31d3
#
_cell.length_a   1.000
_cell.length_b   1.000
_cell.length_c   1.000
_cell.angle_alpha   90.00
_cell.angle_beta   90.00
_cell.angle_gamma   90.00
#
_symmetry.space_group_name_H-M   'P 1'
#
loop_
_entity.id
_entity.type
_entity.pdbx_description
1 polymer ?
#
loop_
_entity_poly.entity_id
_entity_poly.type
_entity_poly.pdbx_seq_one_letter_code
_entity_poly.pdbx_strand_id
1 'polypeptide(L)'
;MTTATIEKGPTGVDLHWPRTTVNKESRWKLAQWAAIAGAAMIGVDPVVNSFVLPTASQALGMDSGVRALASSIATLILTAGLLGAGALGDRIGRRRVLVIGTWITVLGELVSTLAMSSGQFILGRAIVGIGMAGLFGMAIGMIPAVTKPDMLPKVYGKMFAFTAVGGLVAILGSGVLVSVGGWRLGFSLNVICAVGVALFAMFAIPENKASKRRAFDYKGVILAAAALLLFMYGLGETGAKGWGDPVVLLCIFGGLALGVLFVWVEKREPDASFPLAVFKIPAVVAATVALVAAGIAQGSAQANLTELMQTAGGYSSSMVSIIALPMVIFGVIGALLTGSMVAKGVSVRLVLVLTVGLMAVGILVLVFISPALSLVIAPISLGLIGFGQQGSYGTGATVIMRTAPPDMLGSVGTIKPVMGQLGYGLGLGAIVPMITIFTANAEASGQSAQEAAYHGFNKGMLIVFIIEFIALVAVWFVLRARKNAQGEVAVDPMLPPADTSPEREAAVLEAEAQSEIP
;
A
#
# COMPACT_ATOMS: atom_id res chain seq x y z
N MET A 1 -16.92 -20.76 -32.71
CA MET A 1 -16.40 -19.58 -31.96
C MET A 1 -17.35 -19.30 -30.81
N THR A 2 -17.05 -19.71 -29.60
CA THR A 2 -17.89 -19.50 -28.41
C THR A 2 -17.64 -18.10 -27.87
N THR A 3 -18.68 -17.27 -27.90
CA THR A 3 -18.69 -15.88 -27.45
C THR A 3 -18.30 -15.77 -25.96
N ALA A 4 -17.39 -14.87 -25.65
CA ALA A 4 -17.14 -14.48 -24.26
C ALA A 4 -18.44 -13.90 -23.66
N THR A 5 -18.81 -14.30 -22.46
CA THR A 5 -20.01 -13.77 -21.81
C THR A 5 -19.74 -12.32 -21.39
N ILE A 6 -20.51 -11.38 -21.95
CA ILE A 6 -20.48 -9.97 -21.56
C ILE A 6 -21.54 -9.77 -20.48
N GLU A 7 -21.16 -9.17 -19.39
CA GLU A 7 -22.05 -8.91 -18.26
C GLU A 7 -21.77 -7.52 -17.69
N LYS A 8 -22.82 -6.75 -17.36
CA LYS A 8 -22.66 -5.48 -16.67
C LYS A 8 -22.26 -5.71 -15.21
N GLY A 9 -21.15 -5.13 -14.82
CA GLY A 9 -20.70 -5.09 -13.43
C GLY A 9 -21.58 -4.19 -12.56
N PRO A 10 -21.45 -4.25 -11.22
CA PRO A 10 -22.23 -3.43 -10.29
C PRO A 10 -22.06 -1.92 -10.48
N THR A 11 -20.97 -1.50 -11.10
CA THR A 11 -20.66 -0.11 -11.45
C THR A 11 -21.09 0.26 -12.88
N GLY A 12 -21.87 -0.60 -13.56
CA GLY A 12 -22.32 -0.38 -14.95
C GLY A 12 -21.27 -0.63 -16.02
N VAL A 13 -20.08 -1.11 -15.64
CA VAL A 13 -18.97 -1.38 -16.56
C VAL A 13 -19.14 -2.76 -17.19
N ASP A 14 -18.89 -2.88 -18.50
CA ASP A 14 -18.95 -4.15 -19.21
C ASP A 14 -17.78 -5.07 -18.80
N LEU A 15 -18.12 -6.26 -18.29
CA LEU A 15 -17.20 -7.30 -17.88
C LEU A 15 -17.16 -8.41 -18.92
N HIS A 16 -16.00 -8.68 -19.48
CA HIS A 16 -15.76 -9.79 -20.40
C HIS A 16 -15.12 -10.95 -19.64
N TRP A 17 -15.93 -11.96 -19.32
CA TRP A 17 -15.46 -13.11 -18.54
C TRP A 17 -14.66 -14.10 -19.38
N PRO A 18 -13.59 -14.69 -18.85
CA PRO A 18 -12.98 -15.87 -19.45
C PRO A 18 -13.99 -17.02 -19.43
N ARG A 19 -13.86 -17.95 -20.37
CA ARG A 19 -14.74 -19.13 -20.45
C ARG A 19 -14.67 -19.93 -19.16
N THR A 20 -15.77 -20.02 -18.42
CA THR A 20 -15.87 -20.82 -17.21
C THR A 20 -17.23 -21.49 -17.14
N THR A 21 -17.28 -22.67 -16.54
CA THR A 21 -18.52 -23.42 -16.23
C THR A 21 -19.12 -22.99 -14.89
N VAL A 22 -18.51 -22.03 -14.20
CA VAL A 22 -18.89 -21.57 -12.87
C VAL A 22 -20.08 -20.62 -12.95
N ASN A 23 -21.04 -20.73 -12.02
CA ASN A 23 -22.21 -19.86 -11.97
C ASN A 23 -21.84 -18.40 -11.67
N LYS A 24 -22.76 -17.46 -11.96
CA LYS A 24 -22.56 -16.01 -11.86
C LYS A 24 -21.98 -15.57 -10.49
N GLU A 25 -22.62 -15.98 -9.41
CA GLU A 25 -22.23 -15.54 -8.05
C GLU A 25 -20.84 -16.05 -7.65
N SER A 26 -20.52 -17.29 -8.01
CA SER A 26 -19.21 -17.88 -7.73
C SER A 26 -18.10 -17.21 -8.55
N ARG A 27 -18.36 -16.82 -9.81
CA ARG A 27 -17.39 -16.07 -10.64
C ARG A 27 -17.02 -14.73 -10.01
N TRP A 28 -17.98 -13.98 -9.49
CA TRP A 28 -17.74 -12.70 -8.84
C TRP A 28 -16.88 -12.87 -7.57
N LYS A 29 -17.20 -13.86 -6.75
CA LYS A 29 -16.40 -14.20 -5.56
C LYS A 29 -14.97 -14.60 -5.93
N LEU A 30 -14.81 -15.42 -6.99
CA LEU A 30 -13.48 -15.82 -7.47
C LEU A 30 -12.67 -14.64 -7.97
N ALA A 31 -13.29 -13.70 -8.71
CA ALA A 31 -12.60 -12.49 -9.18
C ALA A 31 -12.17 -11.59 -8.01
N GLN A 32 -13.01 -11.44 -6.97
CA GLN A 32 -12.64 -10.73 -5.75
C GLN A 32 -11.44 -11.39 -5.07
N TRP A 33 -11.45 -12.72 -4.90
CA TRP A 33 -10.36 -13.45 -4.28
C TRP A 33 -9.07 -13.40 -5.09
N ALA A 34 -9.15 -13.41 -6.43
CA ALA A 34 -7.97 -13.26 -7.27
C ALA A 34 -7.34 -11.85 -7.16
N ALA A 35 -8.16 -10.80 -7.08
CA ALA A 35 -7.68 -9.44 -6.81
C ALA A 35 -7.06 -9.32 -5.39
N ILE A 36 -7.69 -9.93 -4.38
CA ILE A 36 -7.18 -10.00 -3.01
C ILE A 36 -5.82 -10.72 -2.98
N ALA A 37 -5.70 -11.87 -3.64
CA ALA A 37 -4.45 -12.62 -3.73
C ALA A 37 -3.34 -11.81 -4.43
N GLY A 38 -3.68 -11.07 -5.49
CA GLY A 38 -2.76 -10.15 -6.15
C GLY A 38 -2.24 -9.06 -5.21
N ALA A 39 -3.12 -8.45 -4.43
CA ALA A 39 -2.74 -7.45 -3.45
C ALA A 39 -1.90 -8.04 -2.29
N ALA A 40 -2.13 -9.31 -1.91
CA ALA A 40 -1.37 -9.97 -0.85
C ALA A 40 0.12 -10.12 -1.18
N MET A 41 0.50 -10.17 -2.46
CA MET A 41 1.91 -10.19 -2.88
C MET A 41 2.73 -9.00 -2.36
N ILE A 42 2.08 -7.84 -2.15
CA ILE A 42 2.71 -6.67 -1.50
C ILE A 42 3.11 -6.95 -0.04
N GLY A 43 2.39 -7.86 0.63
CA GLY A 43 2.76 -8.31 1.97
C GLY A 43 3.83 -9.40 1.96
N VAL A 44 3.95 -10.16 0.87
CA VAL A 44 4.86 -11.32 0.77
C VAL A 44 6.25 -10.88 0.32
N ASP A 45 6.37 -10.25 -0.84
CA ASP A 45 7.66 -9.98 -1.49
C ASP A 45 8.65 -9.14 -0.66
N PRO A 46 8.29 -7.96 -0.12
CA PRO A 46 9.24 -7.16 0.66
C PRO A 46 9.69 -7.87 1.94
N VAL A 47 8.82 -8.70 2.53
CA VAL A 47 9.11 -9.44 3.75
C VAL A 47 10.08 -10.57 3.45
N VAL A 48 9.84 -11.39 2.41
CA VAL A 48 10.78 -12.43 1.97
C VAL A 48 12.14 -11.80 1.65
N ASN A 49 12.16 -10.68 0.88
CA ASN A 49 13.39 -9.99 0.58
C ASN A 49 14.15 -9.58 1.85
N SER A 50 13.48 -8.97 2.82
CA SER A 50 14.11 -8.52 4.07
C SER A 50 14.74 -9.67 4.87
N PHE A 51 14.08 -10.84 4.91
CA PHE A 51 14.56 -11.99 5.67
C PHE A 51 15.65 -12.79 4.94
N VAL A 52 15.62 -12.85 3.60
CA VAL A 52 16.51 -13.69 2.81
C VAL A 52 17.73 -12.91 2.31
N LEU A 53 17.60 -11.60 2.09
CA LEU A 53 18.68 -10.75 1.56
C LEU A 53 20.00 -10.80 2.36
N PRO A 54 20.02 -10.85 3.71
CA PRO A 54 21.28 -10.96 4.45
C PRO A 54 22.10 -12.19 4.03
N THR A 55 21.45 -13.34 3.91
CA THR A 55 22.11 -14.59 3.48
C THR A 55 22.49 -14.55 1.99
N ALA A 56 21.62 -14.00 1.14
CA ALA A 56 21.90 -13.82 -0.28
C ALA A 56 23.06 -12.84 -0.52
N SER A 57 23.14 -11.75 0.25
CA SER A 57 24.18 -10.74 0.13
C SER A 57 25.58 -11.30 0.47
N GLN A 58 25.68 -12.14 1.50
CA GLN A 58 26.91 -12.86 1.84
C GLN A 58 27.32 -13.82 0.70
N ALA A 59 26.37 -14.61 0.21
CA ALA A 59 26.63 -15.60 -0.86
C ALA A 59 27.02 -14.95 -2.20
N LEU A 60 26.53 -13.75 -2.50
CA LEU A 60 26.79 -13.02 -3.74
C LEU A 60 27.87 -11.94 -3.60
N GLY A 61 28.53 -11.84 -2.43
CA GLY A 61 29.60 -10.87 -2.18
C GLY A 61 29.15 -9.41 -2.30
N MET A 62 27.93 -9.07 -1.86
CA MET A 62 27.40 -7.70 -1.91
C MET A 62 28.06 -6.83 -0.82
N ASP A 63 28.60 -5.69 -1.19
CA ASP A 63 28.95 -4.64 -0.25
C ASP A 63 27.69 -3.97 0.36
N SER A 64 27.88 -3.08 1.32
CA SER A 64 26.76 -2.41 2.01
C SER A 64 25.90 -1.57 1.09
N GLY A 65 26.49 -0.86 0.10
CA GLY A 65 25.77 -0.03 -0.86
C GLY A 65 24.94 -0.86 -1.82
N VAL A 66 25.53 -1.94 -2.39
CA VAL A 66 24.85 -2.89 -3.27
C VAL A 66 23.71 -3.60 -2.53
N ARG A 67 23.90 -3.97 -1.26
CA ARG A 67 22.85 -4.58 -0.43
C ARG A 67 21.71 -3.61 -0.18
N ALA A 68 21.99 -2.35 0.12
CA ALA A 68 20.96 -1.32 0.30
C ALA A 68 20.14 -1.11 -0.97
N LEU A 69 20.81 -1.05 -2.14
CA LEU A 69 20.13 -0.99 -3.43
C LEU A 69 19.26 -2.22 -3.69
N ALA A 70 19.77 -3.43 -3.44
CA ALA A 70 19.02 -4.68 -3.60
C ALA A 70 17.78 -4.76 -2.71
N SER A 71 17.79 -4.11 -1.52
CA SER A 71 16.64 -4.06 -0.63
C SER A 71 15.56 -3.09 -1.11
N SER A 72 15.91 -2.00 -1.77
CA SER A 72 15.00 -0.88 -2.06
C SER A 72 14.55 -0.76 -3.51
N ILE A 73 15.35 -1.25 -4.49
CA ILE A 73 15.14 -1.01 -5.92
C ILE A 73 13.74 -1.46 -6.42
N ALA A 74 13.24 -2.60 -5.94
CA ALA A 74 11.92 -3.09 -6.32
C ALA A 74 10.81 -2.12 -5.86
N THR A 75 10.90 -1.61 -4.63
CA THR A 75 9.93 -0.67 -4.06
C THR A 75 9.99 0.70 -4.75
N LEU A 76 11.19 1.17 -5.09
CA LEU A 76 11.38 2.41 -5.82
C LEU A 76 10.72 2.34 -7.21
N ILE A 77 11.01 1.29 -7.97
CA ILE A 77 10.45 1.10 -9.31
C ILE A 77 8.95 0.82 -9.24
N LEU A 78 8.48 0.02 -8.27
CA LEU A 78 7.05 -0.16 -8.01
C LEU A 78 6.36 1.19 -7.84
N THR A 79 6.86 2.03 -6.94
CA THR A 79 6.24 3.31 -6.60
C THR A 79 6.18 4.24 -7.81
N ALA A 80 7.28 4.34 -8.56
CA ALA A 80 7.36 5.14 -9.78
C ALA A 80 6.43 4.63 -10.88
N GLY A 81 6.32 3.31 -11.03
CA GLY A 81 5.52 2.66 -12.07
C GLY A 81 4.01 2.66 -11.81
N LEU A 82 3.56 2.88 -10.56
CA LEU A 82 2.15 2.75 -10.18
C LEU A 82 1.21 3.62 -11.02
N LEU A 83 1.52 4.91 -11.19
CA LEU A 83 0.66 5.82 -11.94
C LEU A 83 0.59 5.45 -13.42
N GLY A 84 1.73 5.07 -14.01
CA GLY A 84 1.79 4.57 -15.37
C GLY A 84 1.02 3.28 -15.57
N ALA A 85 1.11 2.34 -14.64
CA ALA A 85 0.34 1.10 -14.65
C ALA A 85 -1.17 1.37 -14.57
N GLY A 86 -1.59 2.36 -13.75
CA GLY A 86 -2.97 2.81 -13.65
C GLY A 86 -3.53 3.28 -14.98
N ALA A 87 -2.85 4.24 -15.60
CA ALA A 87 -3.20 4.80 -16.90
C ALA A 87 -3.21 3.73 -18.01
N LEU A 88 -2.23 2.82 -17.98
CA LEU A 88 -2.16 1.72 -18.94
C LEU A 88 -3.33 0.75 -18.76
N GLY A 89 -3.70 0.45 -17.51
CA GLY A 89 -4.84 -0.42 -17.18
C GLY A 89 -6.16 0.13 -17.69
N ASP A 90 -6.39 1.43 -17.55
CA ASP A 90 -7.60 2.08 -18.06
C ASP A 90 -7.63 2.07 -19.60
N ARG A 91 -6.47 2.14 -20.28
CA ARG A 91 -6.39 2.16 -21.75
C ARG A 91 -6.48 0.79 -22.42
N ILE A 92 -5.67 -0.18 -21.98
CA ILE A 92 -5.56 -1.50 -22.65
C ILE A 92 -6.34 -2.62 -21.97
N GLY A 93 -6.85 -2.35 -20.77
CA GLY A 93 -7.62 -3.30 -19.96
C GLY A 93 -6.91 -3.65 -18.65
N ARG A 94 -7.66 -3.55 -17.57
CA ARG A 94 -7.12 -3.73 -16.20
C ARG A 94 -6.66 -5.17 -15.94
N ARG A 95 -7.43 -6.18 -16.42
CA ARG A 95 -7.02 -7.58 -16.34
C ARG A 95 -5.71 -7.83 -17.08
N ARG A 96 -5.56 -7.27 -18.29
CA ARG A 96 -4.34 -7.46 -19.09
C ARG A 96 -3.13 -6.93 -18.36
N VAL A 97 -3.20 -5.69 -17.84
CA VAL A 97 -2.09 -5.09 -17.09
C VAL A 97 -1.79 -5.87 -15.82
N LEU A 98 -2.82 -6.34 -15.08
CA LEU A 98 -2.65 -7.16 -13.89
C LEU A 98 -1.93 -8.48 -14.22
N VAL A 99 -2.42 -9.22 -15.21
CA VAL A 99 -1.87 -10.54 -15.58
C VAL A 99 -0.46 -10.39 -16.14
N ILE A 100 -0.21 -9.44 -17.04
CA ILE A 100 1.13 -9.16 -17.58
C ILE A 100 2.07 -8.74 -16.45
N GLY A 101 1.63 -7.83 -15.57
CA GLY A 101 2.41 -7.40 -14.41
C GLY A 101 2.77 -8.57 -13.50
N THR A 102 1.84 -9.48 -13.24
CA THR A 102 2.12 -10.66 -12.42
C THR A 102 3.14 -11.59 -13.08
N TRP A 103 3.06 -11.83 -14.39
CA TRP A 103 4.07 -12.64 -15.10
C TRP A 103 5.45 -11.97 -15.17
N ILE A 104 5.50 -10.62 -15.26
CA ILE A 104 6.75 -9.86 -15.13
C ILE A 104 7.31 -10.04 -13.71
N THR A 105 6.45 -10.02 -12.67
CA THR A 105 6.87 -10.32 -11.29
C THR A 105 7.46 -11.73 -11.19
N VAL A 106 6.79 -12.74 -11.73
CA VAL A 106 7.32 -14.13 -11.78
C VAL A 106 8.71 -14.18 -12.43
N LEU A 107 8.88 -13.51 -13.58
CA LEU A 107 10.18 -13.45 -14.27
C LEU A 107 11.25 -12.81 -13.39
N GLY A 108 10.95 -11.66 -12.76
CA GLY A 108 11.88 -10.97 -11.89
C GLY A 108 12.26 -11.79 -10.65
N GLU A 109 11.30 -12.50 -10.03
CA GLU A 109 11.55 -13.39 -8.90
C GLU A 109 12.41 -14.60 -9.31
N LEU A 110 12.18 -15.16 -10.50
CA LEU A 110 13.03 -16.23 -11.04
C LEU A 110 14.46 -15.74 -11.27
N VAL A 111 14.64 -14.56 -11.89
CA VAL A 111 15.96 -13.96 -12.13
C VAL A 111 16.68 -13.69 -10.80
N SER A 112 15.97 -13.19 -9.77
CA SER A 112 16.53 -12.97 -8.44
C SER A 112 16.92 -14.27 -7.75
N THR A 113 16.06 -15.29 -7.80
CA THR A 113 16.28 -16.61 -7.17
C THR A 113 17.45 -17.34 -7.79
N LEU A 114 17.60 -17.26 -9.12
CA LEU A 114 18.66 -17.92 -9.89
C LEU A 114 19.92 -17.07 -10.03
N ALA A 115 20.02 -15.94 -9.33
CA ALA A 115 21.13 -15.02 -9.48
C ALA A 115 22.48 -15.65 -9.10
N MET A 116 23.48 -15.44 -9.97
CA MET A 116 24.87 -15.84 -9.77
C MET A 116 25.78 -14.65 -9.44
N SER A 117 25.26 -13.43 -9.56
CA SER A 117 25.97 -12.19 -9.24
C SER A 117 25.03 -11.17 -8.60
N SER A 118 25.59 -10.20 -7.87
CA SER A 118 24.86 -9.09 -7.29
C SER A 118 24.12 -8.26 -8.34
N GLY A 119 24.73 -8.01 -9.50
CA GLY A 119 24.10 -7.29 -10.62
C GLY A 119 22.87 -8.01 -11.17
N GLN A 120 22.95 -9.34 -11.34
CA GLN A 120 21.80 -10.14 -11.78
C GLN A 120 20.68 -10.12 -10.74
N PHE A 121 21.00 -10.19 -9.44
CA PHE A 121 20.03 -10.09 -8.37
C PHE A 121 19.29 -8.74 -8.40
N ILE A 122 20.03 -7.63 -8.49
CA ILE A 122 19.46 -6.27 -8.59
C ILE A 122 18.58 -6.13 -9.84
N LEU A 123 19.01 -6.65 -10.98
CA LEU A 123 18.20 -6.66 -12.21
C LEU A 123 16.87 -7.40 -11.99
N GLY A 124 16.92 -8.57 -11.35
CA GLY A 124 15.72 -9.32 -11.00
C GLY A 124 14.79 -8.51 -10.11
N ARG A 125 15.31 -7.84 -9.07
CA ARG A 125 14.53 -6.95 -8.18
C ARG A 125 13.93 -5.75 -8.92
N ALA A 126 14.65 -5.19 -9.90
CA ALA A 126 14.13 -4.12 -10.75
C ALA A 126 12.94 -4.59 -11.60
N ILE A 127 13.04 -5.78 -12.19
CA ILE A 127 11.96 -6.42 -12.97
C ILE A 127 10.75 -6.68 -12.07
N VAL A 128 10.96 -7.17 -10.82
CA VAL A 128 9.89 -7.34 -9.83
C VAL A 128 9.14 -6.03 -9.59
N GLY A 129 9.86 -4.92 -9.41
CA GLY A 129 9.25 -3.60 -9.20
C GLY A 129 8.31 -3.18 -10.34
N ILE A 130 8.72 -3.40 -11.60
CA ILE A 130 7.89 -3.14 -12.79
C ILE A 130 6.62 -4.01 -12.77
N GLY A 131 6.77 -5.30 -12.50
CA GLY A 131 5.66 -6.24 -12.46
C GLY A 131 4.67 -5.94 -11.35
N MET A 132 5.16 -5.65 -10.16
CA MET A 132 4.36 -5.32 -8.98
C MET A 132 3.58 -4.01 -9.14
N ALA A 133 4.08 -3.04 -9.93
CA ALA A 133 3.34 -1.82 -10.23
C ALA A 133 2.03 -2.14 -10.98
N GLY A 134 2.10 -3.00 -12.00
CA GLY A 134 0.92 -3.48 -12.72
C GLY A 134 -0.01 -4.33 -11.86
N LEU A 135 0.54 -5.26 -11.10
CA LEU A 135 -0.21 -6.16 -10.24
C LEU A 135 -1.00 -5.40 -9.17
N PHE A 136 -0.32 -4.58 -8.37
CA PHE A 136 -0.91 -3.96 -7.19
C PHE A 136 -1.90 -2.85 -7.54
N GLY A 137 -1.54 -1.95 -8.45
CA GLY A 137 -2.44 -0.88 -8.90
C GLY A 137 -3.75 -1.44 -9.47
N MET A 138 -3.64 -2.48 -10.31
CA MET A 138 -4.81 -3.09 -10.92
C MET A 138 -5.61 -3.96 -9.95
N ALA A 139 -4.98 -4.63 -8.99
CA ALA A 139 -5.69 -5.41 -7.98
C ALA A 139 -6.68 -4.53 -7.18
N ILE A 140 -6.26 -3.33 -6.78
CA ILE A 140 -7.14 -2.37 -6.11
C ILE A 140 -8.26 -1.88 -7.05
N GLY A 141 -7.91 -1.48 -8.28
CA GLY A 141 -8.84 -0.93 -9.26
C GLY A 141 -9.88 -1.94 -9.80
N MET A 142 -9.61 -3.25 -9.69
CA MET A 142 -10.55 -4.30 -10.12
C MET A 142 -11.69 -4.57 -9.13
N ILE A 143 -11.46 -4.33 -7.83
CA ILE A 143 -12.45 -4.65 -6.79
C ILE A 143 -13.80 -3.97 -7.02
N PRO A 144 -13.89 -2.65 -7.34
CA PRO A 144 -15.19 -2.01 -7.59
C PRO A 144 -15.93 -2.57 -8.80
N ALA A 145 -15.20 -3.06 -9.80
CA ALA A 145 -15.82 -3.63 -11.00
C ALA A 145 -16.57 -4.95 -10.73
N VAL A 146 -16.14 -5.69 -9.69
CA VAL A 146 -16.68 -7.00 -9.32
C VAL A 146 -17.31 -7.06 -7.92
N THR A 147 -17.64 -5.90 -7.35
CA THR A 147 -18.15 -5.80 -5.98
C THR A 147 -19.25 -4.74 -5.90
N LYS A 148 -20.37 -5.08 -5.27
CA LYS A 148 -21.44 -4.12 -5.01
C LYS A 148 -20.92 -2.96 -4.13
N PRO A 149 -21.38 -1.71 -4.36
CA PRO A 149 -20.86 -0.53 -3.64
C PRO A 149 -20.97 -0.61 -2.11
N ASP A 150 -22.03 -1.21 -1.59
CA ASP A 150 -22.26 -1.43 -0.15
C ASP A 150 -21.28 -2.42 0.47
N MET A 151 -20.78 -3.38 -0.33
CA MET A 151 -19.83 -4.41 0.10
C MET A 151 -18.35 -4.01 -0.05
N LEU A 152 -18.06 -2.91 -0.76
CA LEU A 152 -16.67 -2.45 -0.99
C LEU A 152 -15.84 -2.36 0.29
N PRO A 153 -16.33 -1.77 1.41
CA PRO A 153 -15.54 -1.67 2.64
C PRO A 153 -15.14 -3.04 3.19
N LYS A 154 -16.06 -4.02 3.14
CA LYS A 154 -15.77 -5.39 3.60
C LYS A 154 -14.73 -6.09 2.73
N VAL A 155 -14.80 -5.89 1.40
CA VAL A 155 -13.86 -6.52 0.47
C VAL A 155 -12.48 -5.91 0.60
N TYR A 156 -12.36 -4.59 0.73
CA TYR A 156 -11.08 -3.94 1.02
C TYR A 156 -10.54 -4.32 2.40
N GLY A 157 -11.40 -4.41 3.42
CA GLY A 157 -11.00 -4.94 4.73
C GLY A 157 -10.39 -6.34 4.63
N LYS A 158 -11.02 -7.25 3.88
CA LYS A 158 -10.46 -8.58 3.60
C LYS A 158 -9.13 -8.48 2.85
N MET A 159 -9.03 -7.64 1.83
CA MET A 159 -7.82 -7.47 1.04
C MET A 159 -6.62 -7.09 1.90
N PHE A 160 -6.76 -6.09 2.77
CA PHE A 160 -5.66 -5.66 3.63
C PHE A 160 -5.40 -6.64 4.79
N ALA A 161 -6.42 -7.35 5.28
CA ALA A 161 -6.21 -8.46 6.21
C ALA A 161 -5.36 -9.58 5.56
N PHE A 162 -5.67 -9.96 4.31
CA PHE A 162 -4.88 -10.96 3.58
C PHE A 162 -3.47 -10.49 3.23
N THR A 163 -3.27 -9.19 2.99
CA THR A 163 -1.92 -8.62 2.83
C THR A 163 -1.09 -8.80 4.11
N ALA A 164 -1.68 -8.58 5.29
CA ALA A 164 -1.01 -8.81 6.57
C ALA A 164 -0.71 -10.31 6.80
N VAL A 165 -1.67 -11.19 6.51
CA VAL A 165 -1.47 -12.66 6.57
C VAL A 165 -0.38 -13.10 5.60
N GLY A 166 -0.31 -12.52 4.39
CA GLY A 166 0.75 -12.76 3.42
C GLY A 166 2.14 -12.48 4.00
N GLY A 167 2.29 -11.36 4.71
CA GLY A 167 3.52 -11.04 5.44
C GLY A 167 3.89 -12.08 6.49
N LEU A 168 2.92 -12.59 7.26
CA LEU A 168 3.16 -13.66 8.23
C LEU A 168 3.62 -14.96 7.57
N VAL A 169 2.95 -15.37 6.49
CA VAL A 169 3.35 -16.55 5.69
C VAL A 169 4.77 -16.37 5.12
N ALA A 170 5.09 -15.16 4.69
CA ALA A 170 6.41 -14.82 4.19
C ALA A 170 7.50 -14.96 5.28
N ILE A 171 7.27 -14.47 6.48
CA ILE A 171 8.20 -14.59 7.62
C ILE A 171 8.47 -16.07 7.94
N LEU A 172 7.41 -16.81 8.21
CA LEU A 172 7.53 -18.22 8.63
C LEU A 172 8.04 -19.10 7.50
N GLY A 173 7.50 -18.94 6.29
CA GLY A 173 7.84 -19.75 5.14
C GLY A 173 9.28 -19.51 4.66
N SER A 174 9.71 -18.27 4.51
CA SER A 174 11.07 -17.96 4.06
C SER A 174 12.12 -18.39 5.09
N GLY A 175 11.85 -18.19 6.38
CA GLY A 175 12.76 -18.63 7.45
C GLY A 175 13.01 -20.14 7.45
N VAL A 176 11.94 -20.94 7.33
CA VAL A 176 12.06 -22.40 7.22
C VAL A 176 12.81 -22.80 5.94
N LEU A 177 12.43 -22.22 4.81
CA LEU A 177 13.05 -22.57 3.51
C LEU A 177 14.54 -22.20 3.47
N VAL A 178 14.94 -21.06 4.04
CA VAL A 178 16.35 -20.67 4.17
C VAL A 178 17.14 -21.68 5.01
N SER A 179 16.57 -22.15 6.12
CA SER A 179 17.26 -23.09 7.00
C SER A 179 17.45 -24.48 6.39
N VAL A 180 16.58 -24.88 5.47
CA VAL A 180 16.62 -26.22 4.82
C VAL A 180 17.48 -26.20 3.55
N GLY A 181 17.39 -25.16 2.73
CA GLY A 181 18.03 -25.15 1.40
C GLY A 181 18.69 -23.82 0.99
N GLY A 182 18.97 -22.97 1.97
CA GLY A 182 19.65 -21.70 1.76
C GLY A 182 18.77 -20.61 1.12
N TRP A 183 19.39 -19.49 0.80
CA TRP A 183 18.70 -18.28 0.37
C TRP A 183 17.87 -18.45 -0.93
N ARG A 184 18.34 -19.29 -1.86
CA ARG A 184 17.61 -19.55 -3.12
C ARG A 184 16.27 -20.23 -2.85
N LEU A 185 16.24 -21.21 -1.94
CA LEU A 185 14.99 -21.86 -1.55
C LEU A 185 14.08 -20.89 -0.80
N GLY A 186 14.63 -19.97 0.02
CA GLY A 186 13.86 -18.89 0.65
C GLY A 186 13.17 -17.98 -0.36
N PHE A 187 13.87 -17.55 -1.42
CA PHE A 187 13.30 -16.74 -2.50
C PHE A 187 12.30 -17.49 -3.38
N SER A 188 12.40 -18.82 -3.50
CA SER A 188 11.45 -19.62 -4.28
C SER A 188 10.01 -19.49 -3.77
N LEU A 189 9.80 -19.10 -2.50
CA LEU A 189 8.48 -18.79 -1.96
C LEU A 189 7.78 -17.68 -2.75
N ASN A 190 8.51 -16.60 -3.09
CA ASN A 190 7.97 -15.52 -3.93
C ASN A 190 7.57 -16.02 -5.30
N VAL A 191 8.42 -16.86 -5.94
CA VAL A 191 8.13 -17.44 -7.25
C VAL A 191 6.83 -18.27 -7.18
N ILE A 192 6.70 -19.14 -6.19
CA ILE A 192 5.51 -20.00 -6.01
C ILE A 192 4.26 -19.15 -5.81
N CYS A 193 4.32 -18.16 -4.93
CA CYS A 193 3.20 -17.25 -4.69
C CYS A 193 2.83 -16.45 -5.95
N ALA A 194 3.82 -15.89 -6.66
CA ALA A 194 3.59 -15.11 -7.87
C ALA A 194 2.99 -15.95 -9.00
N VAL A 195 3.47 -17.19 -9.22
CA VAL A 195 2.90 -18.13 -10.20
C VAL A 195 1.46 -18.48 -9.82
N GLY A 196 1.19 -18.77 -8.54
CA GLY A 196 -0.16 -19.05 -8.06
C GLY A 196 -1.12 -17.89 -8.33
N VAL A 197 -0.70 -16.66 -8.02
CA VAL A 197 -1.48 -15.45 -8.29
C VAL A 197 -1.67 -15.24 -9.81
N ALA A 198 -0.63 -15.44 -10.63
CA ALA A 198 -0.72 -15.28 -12.08
C ALA A 198 -1.75 -16.23 -12.70
N LEU A 199 -1.69 -17.51 -12.34
CA LEU A 199 -2.65 -18.51 -12.79
C LEU A 199 -4.06 -18.17 -12.29
N PHE A 200 -4.23 -17.85 -11.02
CA PHE A 200 -5.52 -17.51 -10.46
C PHE A 200 -6.13 -16.28 -11.16
N ALA A 201 -5.34 -15.22 -11.39
CA ALA A 201 -5.78 -14.03 -12.09
C ALA A 201 -6.19 -14.31 -13.54
N MET A 202 -5.45 -15.16 -14.25
CA MET A 202 -5.77 -15.55 -15.64
C MET A 202 -7.15 -16.19 -15.76
N PHE A 203 -7.56 -17.01 -14.81
CA PHE A 203 -8.81 -17.79 -14.89
C PHE A 203 -9.99 -17.10 -14.20
N ALA A 204 -9.74 -16.29 -13.16
CA ALA A 204 -10.81 -15.75 -12.32
C ALA A 204 -11.18 -14.30 -12.62
N ILE A 205 -10.25 -13.45 -13.10
CA ILE A 205 -10.50 -12.03 -13.31
C ILE A 205 -11.12 -11.76 -14.68
N PRO A 206 -12.28 -11.04 -14.76
CA PRO A 206 -12.85 -10.62 -16.04
C PRO A 206 -12.06 -9.46 -16.64
N GLU A 207 -12.09 -9.33 -17.98
CA GLU A 207 -11.55 -8.13 -18.62
C GLU A 207 -12.51 -6.96 -18.42
N ASN A 208 -11.95 -5.85 -18.03
CA ASN A 208 -12.64 -4.62 -17.79
C ASN A 208 -11.85 -3.47 -18.44
N LYS A 209 -12.44 -2.87 -19.47
CA LYS A 209 -11.88 -1.72 -20.17
C LYS A 209 -12.70 -0.48 -19.88
N ALA A 210 -12.06 0.66 -19.80
CA ALA A 210 -12.76 1.93 -19.81
C ALA A 210 -13.58 2.06 -21.11
N SER A 211 -14.82 2.56 -20.99
CA SER A 211 -15.71 2.76 -22.14
C SER A 211 -15.21 3.87 -23.06
N LYS A 212 -14.52 4.88 -22.51
CA LYS A 212 -13.91 5.95 -23.28
C LYS A 212 -12.41 5.70 -23.44
N ARG A 213 -11.93 5.62 -24.67
CA ARG A 213 -10.49 5.59 -24.97
C ARG A 213 -9.94 7.01 -24.81
N ARG A 214 -9.13 7.25 -23.78
CA ARG A 214 -8.33 8.46 -23.62
C ARG A 214 -6.97 8.28 -24.29
N ALA A 215 -6.36 9.38 -24.75
CA ALA A 215 -4.96 9.34 -25.15
C ALA A 215 -4.09 8.96 -23.94
N PHE A 216 -2.96 8.29 -24.21
CA PHE A 216 -2.04 7.96 -23.11
C PHE A 216 -1.15 9.17 -22.83
N ASP A 217 -1.33 9.75 -21.65
CA ASP A 217 -0.52 10.86 -21.19
C ASP A 217 0.87 10.38 -20.75
N TYR A 218 1.74 10.17 -21.75
CA TYR A 218 3.12 9.78 -21.48
C TYR A 218 3.92 10.86 -20.73
N LYS A 219 3.57 12.14 -20.90
CA LYS A 219 4.27 13.26 -20.25
C LYS A 219 3.99 13.26 -18.76
N GLY A 220 2.72 13.21 -18.35
CA GLY A 220 2.33 13.13 -16.95
C GLY A 220 2.88 11.88 -16.27
N VAL A 221 2.79 10.71 -16.93
CA VAL A 221 3.32 9.45 -16.38
C VAL A 221 4.84 9.51 -16.17
N ILE A 222 5.62 10.01 -17.14
CA ILE A 222 7.08 10.13 -17.01
C ILE A 222 7.44 11.14 -15.92
N LEU A 223 6.78 12.31 -15.87
CA LEU A 223 7.04 13.31 -14.84
C LEU A 223 6.72 12.77 -13.43
N ALA A 224 5.58 12.11 -13.26
CA ALA A 224 5.21 11.50 -11.98
C ALA A 224 6.21 10.41 -11.55
N ALA A 225 6.60 9.52 -12.48
CA ALA A 225 7.57 8.47 -12.22
C ALA A 225 8.93 9.04 -11.82
N ALA A 226 9.43 10.04 -12.58
CA ALA A 226 10.71 10.69 -12.29
C ALA A 226 10.67 11.45 -10.95
N ALA A 227 9.56 12.17 -10.65
CA ALA A 227 9.35 12.84 -9.39
C ALA A 227 9.42 11.88 -8.20
N LEU A 228 8.67 10.78 -8.27
CA LEU A 228 8.62 9.77 -7.22
C LEU A 228 9.97 9.05 -7.05
N LEU A 229 10.62 8.67 -8.15
CA LEU A 229 11.93 8.01 -8.11
C LEU A 229 12.99 8.90 -7.45
N LEU A 230 13.12 10.15 -7.92
CA LEU A 230 14.11 11.07 -7.34
C LEU A 230 13.82 11.36 -5.87
N PHE A 231 12.56 11.66 -5.54
CA PHE A 231 12.17 11.98 -4.18
C PHE A 231 12.42 10.81 -3.23
N MET A 232 11.97 9.60 -3.60
CA MET A 232 12.15 8.40 -2.79
C MET A 232 13.62 7.98 -2.68
N TYR A 233 14.38 8.08 -3.77
CA TYR A 233 15.81 7.81 -3.75
C TYR A 233 16.54 8.80 -2.83
N GLY A 234 16.27 10.11 -2.97
CA GLY A 234 16.85 11.13 -2.10
C GLY A 234 16.54 10.87 -0.63
N LEU A 235 15.30 10.54 -0.28
CA LEU A 235 14.94 10.17 1.09
C LEU A 235 15.66 8.90 1.58
N GLY A 236 15.80 7.88 0.75
CA GLY A 236 16.51 6.65 1.11
C GLY A 236 17.99 6.85 1.40
N GLU A 237 18.65 7.79 0.70
CA GLU A 237 20.08 8.09 0.86
C GLU A 237 20.40 8.98 2.08
N THR A 238 19.38 9.60 2.70
CA THR A 238 19.62 10.50 3.87
C THR A 238 20.26 9.78 5.04
N GLY A 239 19.97 8.50 5.25
CA GLY A 239 20.56 7.70 6.32
C GLY A 239 22.04 7.40 6.11
N ALA A 240 22.47 7.23 4.84
CA ALA A 240 23.85 6.90 4.50
C ALA A 240 24.73 8.15 4.28
N LYS A 241 24.20 9.20 3.62
CA LYS A 241 24.96 10.40 3.22
C LYS A 241 24.66 11.63 4.07
N GLY A 242 23.57 11.59 4.85
CA GLY A 242 23.09 12.74 5.63
C GLY A 242 22.29 13.74 4.82
N TRP A 243 21.56 14.62 5.53
CA TRP A 243 20.70 15.65 4.94
C TRP A 243 21.45 16.77 4.19
N GLY A 244 22.72 16.96 4.47
CA GLY A 244 23.56 18.02 3.84
C GLY A 244 24.23 17.60 2.54
N ASP A 245 24.11 16.34 2.11
CA ASP A 245 24.74 15.84 0.90
C ASP A 245 24.09 16.48 -0.35
N PRO A 246 24.89 17.04 -1.28
CA PRO A 246 24.36 17.71 -2.48
C PRO A 246 23.52 16.79 -3.37
N VAL A 247 23.83 15.49 -3.45
CA VAL A 247 23.06 14.52 -4.25
C VAL A 247 21.70 14.26 -3.60
N VAL A 248 21.66 14.12 -2.27
CA VAL A 248 20.42 13.97 -1.50
C VAL A 248 19.52 15.18 -1.71
N LEU A 249 20.05 16.39 -1.54
CA LEU A 249 19.30 17.64 -1.73
C LEU A 249 18.81 17.77 -3.18
N LEU A 250 19.68 17.52 -4.17
CA LEU A 250 19.29 17.56 -5.58
C LEU A 250 18.15 16.57 -5.89
N CYS A 251 18.22 15.35 -5.36
CA CYS A 251 17.19 14.36 -5.58
C CYS A 251 15.87 14.74 -4.89
N ILE A 252 15.90 15.21 -3.64
CA ILE A 252 14.69 15.62 -2.91
C ILE A 252 14.04 16.83 -3.58
N PHE A 253 14.79 17.93 -3.76
CA PHE A 253 14.25 19.16 -4.37
C PHE A 253 13.93 18.99 -5.85
N GLY A 254 14.74 18.22 -6.59
CA GLY A 254 14.45 17.86 -7.98
C GLY A 254 13.17 17.05 -8.11
N GLY A 255 12.98 16.05 -7.24
CA GLY A 255 11.76 15.27 -7.17
C GLY A 255 10.52 16.13 -6.85
N LEU A 256 10.62 17.04 -5.88
CA LEU A 256 9.55 17.99 -5.54
C LEU A 256 9.24 18.93 -6.71
N ALA A 257 10.26 19.48 -7.38
CA ALA A 257 10.09 20.36 -8.53
C ALA A 257 9.39 19.64 -9.70
N LEU A 258 9.79 18.40 -9.99
CA LEU A 258 9.12 17.56 -10.98
C LEU A 258 7.68 17.21 -10.56
N GLY A 259 7.40 17.02 -9.27
CA GLY A 259 6.06 16.82 -8.74
C GLY A 259 5.16 18.05 -8.96
N VAL A 260 5.69 19.24 -8.73
CA VAL A 260 4.98 20.50 -9.02
C VAL A 260 4.74 20.64 -10.53
N LEU A 261 5.74 20.33 -11.35
CA LEU A 261 5.63 20.35 -12.81
C LEU A 261 4.60 19.33 -13.30
N PHE A 262 4.57 18.13 -12.73
CA PHE A 262 3.54 17.11 -13.00
C PHE A 262 2.13 17.67 -12.76
N VAL A 263 1.88 18.23 -11.57
CA VAL A 263 0.57 18.81 -11.23
C VAL A 263 0.20 19.94 -12.18
N TRP A 264 1.17 20.76 -12.63
CA TRP A 264 0.94 21.84 -13.56
C TRP A 264 0.60 21.34 -14.98
N VAL A 265 1.31 20.31 -15.46
CA VAL A 265 1.04 19.66 -16.76
C VAL A 265 -0.31 18.97 -16.73
N GLU A 266 -0.60 18.16 -15.70
CA GLU A 266 -1.83 17.39 -15.55
C GLU A 266 -3.09 18.27 -15.51
N LYS A 267 -3.00 19.48 -14.91
CA LYS A 267 -4.11 20.45 -14.91
C LYS A 267 -4.43 21.03 -16.30
N ARG A 268 -3.50 20.96 -17.24
CA ARG A 268 -3.63 21.53 -18.59
C ARG A 268 -3.90 20.50 -19.67
N GLU A 269 -3.66 19.22 -19.35
CA GLU A 269 -3.87 18.12 -20.29
C GLU A 269 -5.37 17.74 -20.33
N PRO A 270 -6.04 17.85 -21.50
CA PRO A 270 -7.46 17.47 -21.62
C PRO A 270 -7.72 16.00 -21.35
N ASP A 271 -6.77 15.13 -21.73
CA ASP A 271 -6.80 13.68 -21.52
C ASP A 271 -5.93 13.22 -20.34
N ALA A 272 -5.86 14.06 -19.28
CA ALA A 272 -5.09 13.78 -18.08
C ALA A 272 -5.29 12.34 -17.58
N SER A 273 -4.18 11.65 -17.35
CA SER A 273 -4.18 10.25 -16.89
C SER A 273 -4.53 10.13 -15.42
N PHE A 274 -4.33 11.21 -14.63
CA PHE A 274 -4.54 11.20 -13.20
C PHE A 274 -5.62 12.22 -12.79
N PRO A 275 -6.73 11.78 -12.17
CA PRO A 275 -7.86 12.65 -11.87
C PRO A 275 -7.59 13.52 -10.64
N LEU A 276 -6.82 14.60 -10.79
CA LEU A 276 -6.56 15.55 -9.70
C LEU A 276 -7.85 16.10 -9.06
N ALA A 277 -8.96 16.08 -9.80
CA ALA A 277 -10.26 16.54 -9.31
C ALA A 277 -10.76 15.76 -8.08
N VAL A 278 -10.38 14.50 -7.90
CA VAL A 278 -10.78 13.71 -6.72
C VAL A 278 -10.26 14.30 -5.41
N PHE A 279 -9.13 15.02 -5.44
CA PHE A 279 -8.58 15.71 -4.27
C PHE A 279 -9.33 16.99 -3.87
N LYS A 280 -10.33 17.42 -4.65
CA LYS A 280 -11.27 18.46 -4.21
C LYS A 280 -12.30 17.93 -3.21
N ILE A 281 -12.44 16.62 -3.09
CA ILE A 281 -13.38 15.95 -2.18
C ILE A 281 -12.74 15.85 -0.79
N PRO A 282 -13.30 16.47 0.25
CA PRO A 282 -12.70 16.48 1.59
C PRO A 282 -12.42 15.10 2.15
N ALA A 283 -13.30 14.12 1.88
CA ALA A 283 -13.12 12.75 2.32
C ALA A 283 -11.90 12.06 1.66
N VAL A 284 -11.61 12.37 0.39
CA VAL A 284 -10.41 11.87 -0.30
C VAL A 284 -9.15 12.49 0.30
N VAL A 285 -9.19 13.80 0.61
CA VAL A 285 -8.06 14.47 1.28
C VAL A 285 -7.79 13.84 2.65
N ALA A 286 -8.83 13.65 3.47
CA ALA A 286 -8.69 13.01 4.79
C ALA A 286 -8.18 11.56 4.68
N ALA A 287 -8.70 10.79 3.71
CA ALA A 287 -8.21 9.45 3.43
C ALA A 287 -6.73 9.46 3.02
N THR A 288 -6.32 10.39 2.16
CA THR A 288 -4.93 10.54 1.73
C THR A 288 -4.01 10.89 2.91
N VAL A 289 -4.41 11.82 3.78
CA VAL A 289 -3.67 12.15 5.01
C VAL A 289 -3.51 10.90 5.89
N ALA A 290 -4.57 10.14 6.12
CA ALA A 290 -4.52 8.91 6.90
C ALA A 290 -3.63 7.83 6.26
N LEU A 291 -3.58 7.74 4.92
CA LEU A 291 -2.71 6.80 4.19
C LEU A 291 -1.23 7.18 4.31
N VAL A 292 -0.90 8.46 4.21
CA VAL A 292 0.47 8.97 4.38
C VAL A 292 0.92 8.76 5.82
N ALA A 293 0.07 9.11 6.80
CA ALA A 293 0.32 8.87 8.21
C ALA A 293 0.59 7.39 8.49
N ALA A 294 -0.26 6.49 8.00
CA ALA A 294 -0.05 5.04 8.14
C ALA A 294 1.28 4.56 7.54
N GLY A 295 1.71 5.16 6.42
CA GLY A 295 3.02 4.91 5.83
C GLY A 295 4.16 5.40 6.73
N ILE A 296 4.07 6.64 7.24
CA ILE A 296 5.07 7.23 8.16
C ILE A 296 5.21 6.37 9.42
N ALA A 297 4.10 6.01 10.06
CA ALA A 297 4.11 5.15 11.25
C ALA A 297 4.82 3.81 10.98
N GLN A 298 4.53 3.18 9.83
CA GLN A 298 5.17 1.92 9.43
C GLN A 298 6.68 2.08 9.21
N GLY A 299 7.09 3.03 8.38
CA GLY A 299 8.50 3.25 8.03
C GLY A 299 9.33 3.67 9.24
N SER A 300 8.75 4.50 10.12
CA SER A 300 9.47 4.99 11.31
C SER A 300 9.55 3.95 12.43
N ALA A 301 8.44 3.29 12.76
CA ALA A 301 8.38 2.43 13.95
C ALA A 301 8.97 1.05 13.69
N GLN A 302 8.51 0.34 12.64
CA GLN A 302 8.84 -1.07 12.46
C GLN A 302 10.33 -1.31 12.23
N ALA A 303 10.95 -0.58 11.29
CA ALA A 303 12.36 -0.79 10.94
C ALA A 303 13.28 -0.37 12.09
N ASN A 304 13.08 0.84 12.63
CA ASN A 304 13.93 1.36 13.70
C ASN A 304 13.79 0.62 15.03
N LEU A 305 12.57 0.14 15.36
CA LEU A 305 12.36 -0.68 16.55
C LEU A 305 13.06 -2.05 16.40
N THR A 306 12.99 -2.66 15.22
CA THR A 306 13.70 -3.90 14.93
C THR A 306 15.20 -3.73 15.11
N GLU A 307 15.78 -2.67 14.56
CA GLU A 307 17.19 -2.35 14.71
C GLU A 307 17.57 -2.08 16.17
N LEU A 308 16.82 -1.24 16.88
CA LEU A 308 17.04 -0.93 18.30
C LEU A 308 17.07 -2.21 19.14
N MET A 309 16.09 -3.10 18.96
CA MET A 309 15.97 -4.31 19.74
C MET A 309 17.09 -5.32 19.45
N GLN A 310 17.55 -5.41 18.20
CA GLN A 310 18.65 -6.30 17.84
C GLN A 310 20.02 -5.74 18.27
N THR A 311 20.28 -4.46 18.06
CA THR A 311 21.60 -3.86 18.30
C THR A 311 21.79 -3.46 19.76
N ALA A 312 20.94 -2.59 20.28
CA ALA A 312 21.04 -2.08 21.65
C ALA A 312 20.36 -2.98 22.69
N GLY A 313 19.24 -3.64 22.29
CA GLY A 313 18.52 -4.57 23.17
C GLY A 313 19.15 -5.95 23.27
N GLY A 314 20.00 -6.36 22.31
CA GLY A 314 20.66 -7.67 22.29
C GLY A 314 19.71 -8.84 22.00
N TYR A 315 18.48 -8.57 21.50
CA TYR A 315 17.52 -9.63 21.21
C TYR A 315 17.84 -10.32 19.88
N SER A 316 17.63 -11.63 19.83
CA SER A 316 17.77 -12.38 18.58
C SER A 316 16.70 -11.97 17.55
N SER A 317 17.01 -12.15 16.28
CA SER A 317 16.05 -11.87 15.18
C SER A 317 14.75 -12.66 15.35
N SER A 318 14.81 -13.91 15.87
CA SER A 318 13.63 -14.72 16.15
C SER A 318 12.76 -14.11 17.24
N MET A 319 13.36 -13.59 18.31
CA MET A 319 12.62 -12.95 19.40
C MET A 319 11.96 -11.66 18.91
N VAL A 320 12.66 -10.83 18.13
CA VAL A 320 12.11 -9.61 17.54
C VAL A 320 10.95 -9.92 16.60
N SER A 321 11.03 -11.01 15.84
CA SER A 321 9.93 -11.46 14.98
C SER A 321 8.68 -11.85 15.80
N ILE A 322 8.86 -12.52 16.94
CA ILE A 322 7.74 -12.86 17.86
C ILE A 322 7.12 -11.59 18.45
N ILE A 323 7.94 -10.62 18.85
CA ILE A 323 7.49 -9.32 19.38
C ILE A 323 6.70 -8.53 18.31
N ALA A 324 6.99 -8.74 17.03
CA ALA A 324 6.27 -8.10 15.93
C ALA A 324 4.94 -8.78 15.55
N LEU A 325 4.67 -10.01 16.02
CA LEU A 325 3.41 -10.73 15.70
C LEU A 325 2.13 -9.95 16.02
N PRO A 326 2.02 -9.22 17.16
CA PRO A 326 0.85 -8.41 17.44
C PRO A 326 0.52 -7.39 16.34
N MET A 327 1.52 -6.84 15.64
CA MET A 327 1.29 -5.92 14.51
C MET A 327 0.48 -6.59 13.40
N VAL A 328 0.80 -7.84 13.08
CA VAL A 328 0.07 -8.61 12.06
C VAL A 328 -1.32 -8.99 12.55
N ILE A 329 -1.42 -9.55 13.77
CA ILE A 329 -2.68 -10.05 14.35
C ILE A 329 -3.69 -8.91 14.47
N PHE A 330 -3.31 -7.80 15.12
CA PHE A 330 -4.18 -6.63 15.26
C PHE A 330 -4.38 -5.89 13.95
N GLY A 331 -3.44 -5.97 13.00
CA GLY A 331 -3.61 -5.47 11.65
C GLY A 331 -4.74 -6.19 10.90
N VAL A 332 -4.79 -7.52 10.97
CA VAL A 332 -5.90 -8.32 10.43
C VAL A 332 -7.24 -7.92 11.07
N ILE A 333 -7.26 -7.83 12.41
CA ILE A 333 -8.46 -7.42 13.16
C ILE A 333 -8.89 -6.00 12.73
N GLY A 334 -7.94 -5.06 12.66
CA GLY A 334 -8.18 -3.68 12.25
C GLY A 334 -8.79 -3.58 10.87
N ALA A 335 -8.22 -4.26 9.88
CA ALA A 335 -8.73 -4.27 8.51
C ALA A 335 -10.16 -4.83 8.42
N LEU A 336 -10.43 -5.97 9.05
CA LEU A 336 -11.74 -6.62 9.00
C LEU A 336 -12.81 -5.83 9.77
N LEU A 337 -12.46 -5.35 10.97
CA LEU A 337 -13.38 -4.62 11.82
C LEU A 337 -13.78 -3.27 11.20
N THR A 338 -12.80 -2.46 10.75
CA THR A 338 -13.07 -1.16 10.15
C THR A 338 -13.84 -1.29 8.84
N GLY A 339 -13.51 -2.27 7.99
CA GLY A 339 -14.27 -2.59 6.80
C GLY A 339 -15.72 -2.98 7.10
N SER A 340 -15.95 -3.74 8.19
CA SER A 340 -17.29 -4.09 8.66
C SER A 340 -18.05 -2.89 9.23
N MET A 341 -17.37 -2.02 10.02
CA MET A 341 -17.96 -0.80 10.58
C MET A 341 -18.47 0.13 9.46
N VAL A 342 -17.64 0.42 8.46
CA VAL A 342 -18.04 1.27 7.32
C VAL A 342 -19.17 0.64 6.51
N ALA A 343 -19.16 -0.68 6.32
CA ALA A 343 -20.24 -1.38 5.61
C ALA A 343 -21.57 -1.39 6.38
N LYS A 344 -21.53 -1.29 7.71
CA LYS A 344 -22.71 -1.15 8.58
C LYS A 344 -23.20 0.30 8.73
N GLY A 345 -22.61 1.26 8.00
CA GLY A 345 -23.00 2.65 8.03
C GLY A 345 -22.31 3.51 9.10
N VAL A 346 -21.29 2.97 9.79
CA VAL A 346 -20.45 3.81 10.66
C VAL A 346 -19.74 4.86 9.83
N SER A 347 -19.75 6.10 10.27
CA SER A 347 -19.18 7.21 9.51
C SER A 347 -17.69 7.01 9.26
N VAL A 348 -17.26 7.28 8.03
CA VAL A 348 -15.84 7.23 7.62
C VAL A 348 -14.98 8.10 8.52
N ARG A 349 -15.49 9.26 8.95
CA ARG A 349 -14.81 10.16 9.89
C ARG A 349 -14.43 9.43 11.18
N LEU A 350 -15.39 8.77 11.82
CA LEU A 350 -15.16 8.08 13.09
C LEU A 350 -14.11 6.96 12.91
N VAL A 351 -14.20 6.21 11.80
CA VAL A 351 -13.29 5.10 11.52
C VAL A 351 -11.87 5.60 11.25
N LEU A 352 -11.70 6.65 10.43
CA LEU A 352 -10.36 7.23 10.16
C LEU A 352 -9.76 7.89 11.42
N VAL A 353 -10.57 8.60 12.22
CA VAL A 353 -10.10 9.18 13.50
C VAL A 353 -9.70 8.08 14.48
N LEU A 354 -10.46 6.98 14.57
CA LEU A 354 -10.11 5.84 15.41
C LEU A 354 -8.78 5.20 14.97
N THR A 355 -8.63 4.95 13.66
CA THR A 355 -7.44 4.25 13.15
C THR A 355 -6.17 5.09 13.25
N VAL A 356 -6.22 6.37 12.87
CA VAL A 356 -5.08 7.30 13.02
C VAL A 356 -4.81 7.57 14.51
N GLY A 357 -5.85 7.69 15.34
CA GLY A 357 -5.71 7.86 16.79
C GLY A 357 -5.02 6.68 17.46
N LEU A 358 -5.37 5.43 17.08
CA LEU A 358 -4.71 4.24 17.61
C LEU A 358 -3.24 4.16 17.18
N MET A 359 -2.90 4.56 15.93
CA MET A 359 -1.50 4.68 15.51
C MET A 359 -0.77 5.71 16.34
N ALA A 360 -1.33 6.90 16.52
CA ALA A 360 -0.72 7.95 17.34
C ALA A 360 -0.48 7.48 18.79
N VAL A 361 -1.46 6.79 19.40
CA VAL A 361 -1.29 6.19 20.74
C VAL A 361 -0.19 5.12 20.73
N GLY A 362 -0.16 4.24 19.73
CA GLY A 362 0.90 3.24 19.59
C GLY A 362 2.29 3.85 19.50
N ILE A 363 2.45 4.91 18.70
CA ILE A 363 3.72 5.67 18.61
C ILE A 363 4.03 6.37 19.92
N LEU A 364 3.03 6.99 20.59
CA LEU A 364 3.22 7.62 21.89
C LEU A 364 3.74 6.63 22.94
N VAL A 365 3.22 5.42 22.96
CA VAL A 365 3.68 4.35 23.87
C VAL A 365 5.15 3.99 23.58
N LEU A 366 5.59 4.00 22.31
CA LEU A 366 7.00 3.78 21.95
C LEU A 366 7.95 4.88 22.46
N VAL A 367 7.48 6.11 22.68
CA VAL A 367 8.30 7.20 23.25
C VAL A 367 8.84 6.83 24.64
N PHE A 368 8.18 5.92 25.34
CA PHE A 368 8.56 5.49 26.69
C PHE A 368 9.29 4.14 26.72
N ILE A 369 9.76 3.65 25.57
CA ILE A 369 10.48 2.38 25.52
C ILE A 369 11.84 2.51 26.24
N SER A 370 12.18 1.50 27.00
CA SER A 370 13.44 1.39 27.72
C SER A 370 13.93 -0.07 27.72
N PRO A 371 15.19 -0.36 28.02
CA PRO A 371 15.69 -1.73 28.09
C PRO A 371 14.82 -2.65 28.96
N ALA A 372 14.38 -2.16 30.13
CA ALA A 372 13.58 -2.91 31.08
C ALA A 372 12.12 -3.17 30.60
N LEU A 373 11.56 -2.26 29.82
CA LEU A 373 10.15 -2.31 29.40
C LEU A 373 9.96 -2.71 27.93
N SER A 374 11.03 -2.95 27.18
CA SER A 374 10.99 -3.21 25.73
C SER A 374 10.09 -4.41 25.36
N LEU A 375 10.13 -5.48 26.13
CA LEU A 375 9.31 -6.68 25.90
C LEU A 375 7.80 -6.48 26.13
N VAL A 376 7.41 -5.42 26.84
CA VAL A 376 6.00 -5.08 27.11
C VAL A 376 5.54 -3.96 26.15
N ILE A 377 6.33 -2.89 26.04
CA ILE A 377 5.98 -1.73 25.24
C ILE A 377 5.96 -2.05 23.75
N ALA A 378 6.97 -2.75 23.23
CA ALA A 378 7.08 -3.01 21.79
C ALA A 378 5.87 -3.79 21.22
N PRO A 379 5.44 -4.93 21.77
CA PRO A 379 4.31 -5.68 21.23
C PRO A 379 2.98 -4.92 21.34
N ILE A 380 2.75 -4.18 22.44
CA ILE A 380 1.55 -3.37 22.63
C ILE A 380 1.49 -2.27 21.55
N SER A 381 2.58 -1.53 21.40
CA SER A 381 2.68 -0.44 20.42
C SER A 381 2.50 -0.94 18.99
N LEU A 382 3.21 -2.01 18.63
CA LEU A 382 3.11 -2.62 17.31
C LEU A 382 1.70 -3.14 17.03
N GLY A 383 1.00 -3.68 18.01
CA GLY A 383 -0.40 -4.08 17.89
C GLY A 383 -1.32 -2.89 17.56
N LEU A 384 -1.19 -1.78 18.29
CA LEU A 384 -1.98 -0.56 18.06
C LEU A 384 -1.67 0.06 16.68
N ILE A 385 -0.40 0.13 16.30
CA ILE A 385 0.04 0.62 15.00
C ILE A 385 -0.52 -0.27 13.89
N GLY A 386 -0.41 -1.60 14.01
CA GLY A 386 -0.91 -2.54 13.01
C GLY A 386 -2.41 -2.44 12.80
N PHE A 387 -3.19 -2.34 13.89
CA PHE A 387 -4.64 -2.12 13.82
C PHE A 387 -4.97 -0.84 13.04
N GLY A 388 -4.38 0.28 13.45
CA GLY A 388 -4.63 1.58 12.85
C GLY A 388 -4.22 1.65 11.39
N GLN A 389 -3.05 1.10 11.06
CA GLN A 389 -2.48 1.09 9.71
C GLN A 389 -3.36 0.33 8.71
N GLN A 390 -3.66 -0.93 8.99
CA GLN A 390 -4.44 -1.75 8.07
C GLN A 390 -5.91 -1.29 7.99
N GLY A 391 -6.45 -0.78 9.09
CA GLY A 391 -7.75 -0.13 9.13
C GLY A 391 -7.79 1.14 8.27
N SER A 392 -6.77 2.00 8.36
CA SER A 392 -6.64 3.20 7.51
C SER A 392 -6.48 2.83 6.04
N TYR A 393 -5.72 1.79 5.71
CA TYR A 393 -5.53 1.33 4.34
C TYR A 393 -6.86 0.84 3.72
N GLY A 394 -7.63 0.03 4.44
CA GLY A 394 -8.93 -0.47 3.97
C GLY A 394 -9.97 0.63 3.82
N THR A 395 -10.09 1.50 4.83
CA THR A 395 -11.04 2.61 4.81
C THR A 395 -10.65 3.66 3.76
N GLY A 396 -9.37 4.02 3.68
CA GLY A 396 -8.86 4.98 2.70
C GLY A 396 -9.06 4.49 1.25
N ALA A 397 -8.75 3.22 0.97
CA ALA A 397 -9.03 2.63 -0.33
C ALA A 397 -10.52 2.66 -0.68
N THR A 398 -11.39 2.35 0.29
CA THR A 398 -12.86 2.41 0.11
C THR A 398 -13.31 3.82 -0.27
N VAL A 399 -12.86 4.84 0.47
CA VAL A 399 -13.20 6.24 0.24
C VAL A 399 -12.78 6.69 -1.15
N ILE A 400 -11.52 6.46 -1.50
CA ILE A 400 -10.95 6.85 -2.79
C ILE A 400 -11.70 6.16 -3.93
N MET A 401 -11.93 4.85 -3.83
CA MET A 401 -12.55 4.09 -4.92
C MET A 401 -14.06 4.32 -5.07
N ARG A 402 -14.77 4.75 -4.01
CA ARG A 402 -16.18 5.17 -4.13
C ARG A 402 -16.35 6.46 -4.93
N THR A 403 -15.33 7.32 -4.96
CA THR A 403 -15.34 8.59 -5.71
C THR A 403 -14.76 8.45 -7.11
N ALA A 404 -14.25 7.28 -7.46
CA ALA A 404 -13.57 7.04 -8.71
C ALA A 404 -14.55 7.00 -9.90
N PRO A 405 -14.32 7.79 -10.97
CA PRO A 405 -15.06 7.63 -12.20
C PRO A 405 -14.87 6.19 -12.77
N PRO A 406 -15.93 5.56 -13.33
CA PRO A 406 -15.84 4.19 -13.83
C PRO A 406 -14.77 3.96 -14.90
N ASP A 407 -14.45 4.99 -15.67
CA ASP A 407 -13.43 4.98 -16.72
C ASP A 407 -11.99 5.20 -16.19
N MET A 408 -11.82 5.58 -14.91
CA MET A 408 -10.54 5.87 -14.27
C MET A 408 -10.23 5.00 -13.03
N LEU A 409 -10.90 3.86 -12.86
CA LEU A 409 -10.70 2.98 -11.69
C LEU A 409 -9.25 2.48 -11.58
N GLY A 410 -8.55 2.31 -12.70
CA GLY A 410 -7.13 1.95 -12.73
C GLY A 410 -6.26 3.06 -12.14
N SER A 411 -6.36 4.27 -12.70
CA SER A 411 -5.60 5.44 -12.25
C SER A 411 -5.91 5.82 -10.80
N VAL A 412 -7.19 5.86 -10.42
CA VAL A 412 -7.60 6.16 -9.03
C VAL A 412 -7.15 5.05 -8.05
N GLY A 413 -7.14 3.80 -8.48
CA GLY A 413 -6.68 2.66 -7.69
C GLY A 413 -5.21 2.76 -7.26
N THR A 414 -4.39 3.52 -7.98
CA THR A 414 -2.98 3.73 -7.64
C THR A 414 -2.75 4.79 -6.56
N ILE A 415 -3.75 5.62 -6.23
CA ILE A 415 -3.61 6.68 -5.21
C ILE A 415 -3.22 6.08 -3.86
N LYS A 416 -3.94 5.05 -3.40
CA LYS A 416 -3.65 4.41 -2.11
C LYS A 416 -2.21 3.90 -2.03
N PRO A 417 -1.72 3.07 -2.96
CA PRO A 417 -0.35 2.58 -2.88
C PRO A 417 0.70 3.70 -2.97
N VAL A 418 0.52 4.69 -3.83
CA VAL A 418 1.44 5.84 -3.95
C VAL A 418 1.52 6.61 -2.63
N MET A 419 0.38 6.98 -2.03
CA MET A 419 0.35 7.72 -0.77
C MET A 419 0.94 6.92 0.39
N GLY A 420 0.66 5.62 0.48
CA GLY A 420 1.26 4.74 1.47
C GLY A 420 2.78 4.63 1.33
N GLN A 421 3.29 4.51 0.10
CA GLN A 421 4.74 4.43 -0.17
C GLN A 421 5.44 5.77 0.07
N LEU A 422 4.82 6.89 -0.28
CA LEU A 422 5.34 8.22 0.07
C LEU A 422 5.49 8.36 1.59
N GLY A 423 4.45 7.99 2.35
CA GLY A 423 4.52 8.00 3.82
C GLY A 423 5.63 7.09 4.36
N TYR A 424 5.73 5.86 3.84
CA TYR A 424 6.77 4.91 4.24
C TYR A 424 8.18 5.45 3.99
N GLY A 425 8.43 6.02 2.81
CA GLY A 425 9.70 6.65 2.48
C GLY A 425 10.02 7.86 3.34
N LEU A 426 9.03 8.71 3.66
CA LEU A 426 9.18 9.82 4.61
C LEU A 426 9.54 9.30 6.01
N GLY A 427 8.88 8.24 6.47
CA GLY A 427 9.18 7.60 7.76
C GLY A 427 10.62 7.10 7.86
N LEU A 428 11.09 6.39 6.83
CA LEU A 428 12.47 5.91 6.78
C LEU A 428 13.47 7.05 6.57
N GLY A 429 13.28 7.87 5.55
CA GLY A 429 14.27 8.85 5.12
C GLY A 429 14.40 10.06 6.05
N ALA A 430 13.32 10.46 6.75
CA ALA A 430 13.37 11.59 7.65
C ALA A 430 13.72 11.19 9.09
N ILE A 431 13.19 10.08 9.59
CA ILE A 431 13.26 9.75 11.01
C ILE A 431 14.57 9.03 11.37
N VAL A 432 15.06 8.12 10.50
CA VAL A 432 16.32 7.39 10.77
C VAL A 432 17.50 8.33 11.04
N PRO A 433 17.79 9.32 10.18
CA PRO A 433 18.90 10.27 10.44
C PRO A 433 18.71 11.08 11.72
N MET A 434 17.45 11.43 12.07
CA MET A 434 17.18 12.15 13.31
C MET A 434 17.47 11.28 14.54
N ILE A 435 17.08 10.00 14.53
CA ILE A 435 17.42 9.03 15.57
C ILE A 435 18.93 8.95 15.72
N THR A 436 19.67 8.82 14.61
CA THR A 436 21.14 8.75 14.62
C THR A 436 21.77 10.00 15.26
N ILE A 437 21.29 11.20 14.89
CA ILE A 437 21.79 12.47 15.46
C ILE A 437 21.50 12.53 16.96
N PHE A 438 20.30 12.17 17.41
CA PHE A 438 19.95 12.18 18.83
C PHE A 438 20.75 11.15 19.64
N THR A 439 21.01 9.97 19.05
CA THR A 439 21.87 8.94 19.65
C THR A 439 23.29 9.47 19.83
N ALA A 440 23.90 10.03 18.77
CA ALA A 440 25.25 10.60 18.84
C ALA A 440 25.38 11.73 19.86
N ASN A 441 24.37 12.61 19.97
CA ASN A 441 24.36 13.69 20.97
C ASN A 441 24.25 13.13 22.40
N ALA A 442 23.50 12.05 22.61
CA ALA A 442 23.38 11.40 23.91
C ALA A 442 24.69 10.70 24.32
N GLU A 443 25.38 10.04 23.39
CA GLU A 443 26.71 9.46 23.62
C GLU A 443 27.74 10.56 23.97
N ALA A 444 27.73 11.68 23.24
CA ALA A 444 28.59 12.81 23.50
C ALA A 444 28.33 13.44 24.89
N SER A 445 27.13 13.30 25.45
CA SER A 445 26.78 13.74 26.81
C SER A 445 27.14 12.73 27.91
N GLY A 446 27.79 11.60 27.55
CA GLY A 446 28.31 10.61 28.49
C GLY A 446 27.35 9.46 28.83
N GLN A 447 26.25 9.30 28.09
CA GLN A 447 25.37 8.14 28.23
C GLN A 447 26.06 6.88 27.65
N SER A 448 25.74 5.71 28.19
CA SER A 448 26.18 4.46 27.60
C SER A 448 25.57 4.27 26.18
N ALA A 449 26.24 3.53 25.29
CA ALA A 449 25.77 3.31 23.94
C ALA A 449 24.33 2.73 23.91
N GLN A 450 23.99 1.87 24.86
CA GLN A 450 22.64 1.34 24.98
C GLN A 450 21.63 2.41 25.36
N GLU A 451 21.89 3.20 26.40
CA GLU A 451 21.00 4.28 26.84
C GLU A 451 20.84 5.34 25.77
N ALA A 452 21.92 5.71 25.08
CA ALA A 452 21.93 6.68 24.00
C ALA A 452 21.07 6.20 22.82
N ALA A 453 21.13 4.91 22.44
CA ALA A 453 20.31 4.33 21.38
C ALA A 453 18.81 4.41 21.73
N TYR A 454 18.42 4.04 22.95
CA TYR A 454 17.03 4.18 23.40
C TYR A 454 16.60 5.64 23.47
N HIS A 455 17.47 6.55 23.95
CA HIS A 455 17.18 7.98 23.99
C HIS A 455 16.95 8.55 22.58
N GLY A 456 17.83 8.24 21.63
CA GLY A 456 17.69 8.66 20.23
C GLY A 456 16.40 8.17 19.60
N PHE A 457 16.08 6.88 19.80
CA PHE A 457 14.83 6.29 19.33
C PHE A 457 13.60 6.99 19.93
N ASN A 458 13.56 7.21 21.25
CA ASN A 458 12.46 7.88 21.94
C ASN A 458 12.22 9.29 21.40
N LYS A 459 13.28 10.06 21.15
CA LYS A 459 13.20 11.40 20.54
C LYS A 459 12.67 11.33 19.10
N GLY A 460 13.12 10.35 18.31
CA GLY A 460 12.60 10.09 16.97
C GLY A 460 11.10 9.75 16.99
N MET A 461 10.67 8.87 17.89
CA MET A 461 9.26 8.50 18.03
C MET A 461 8.39 9.66 18.53
N LEU A 462 8.93 10.57 19.34
CA LEU A 462 8.22 11.80 19.73
C LEU A 462 7.91 12.69 18.53
N ILE A 463 8.83 12.82 17.58
CA ILE A 463 8.60 13.57 16.33
C ILE A 463 7.52 12.88 15.51
N VAL A 464 7.58 11.56 15.36
CA VAL A 464 6.57 10.78 14.65
C VAL A 464 5.20 10.95 15.32
N PHE A 465 5.13 10.90 16.65
CA PHE A 465 3.88 11.15 17.39
C PHE A 465 3.28 12.52 17.08
N ILE A 466 4.11 13.58 17.03
CA ILE A 466 3.65 14.93 16.68
C ILE A 466 3.06 14.94 15.26
N ILE A 467 3.73 14.28 14.30
CA ILE A 467 3.24 14.17 12.92
C ILE A 467 1.89 13.41 12.88
N GLU A 468 1.80 12.28 13.58
CA GLU A 468 0.56 11.49 13.65
C GLU A 468 -0.57 12.26 14.34
N PHE A 469 -0.28 13.02 15.38
CA PHE A 469 -1.25 13.88 16.04
C PHE A 469 -1.74 15.01 15.14
N ILE A 470 -0.85 15.65 14.37
CA ILE A 470 -1.23 16.64 13.36
C ILE A 470 -2.12 15.98 12.29
N ALA A 471 -1.78 14.78 11.82
CA ALA A 471 -2.61 14.04 10.87
C ALA A 471 -3.99 13.71 11.44
N LEU A 472 -4.08 13.28 12.71
CA LEU A 472 -5.33 13.03 13.42
C LEU A 472 -6.21 14.29 13.46
N VAL A 473 -5.63 15.42 13.86
CA VAL A 473 -6.30 16.71 13.90
C VAL A 473 -6.76 17.14 12.51
N ALA A 474 -5.91 16.97 11.48
CA ALA A 474 -6.26 17.28 10.09
C ALA A 474 -7.44 16.43 9.60
N VAL A 475 -7.43 15.11 9.84
CA VAL A 475 -8.54 14.21 9.50
C VAL A 475 -9.84 14.63 10.21
N TRP A 476 -9.74 14.98 11.50
CA TRP A 476 -10.89 15.45 12.28
C TRP A 476 -11.51 16.72 11.70
N PHE A 477 -10.70 17.73 11.38
CA PHE A 477 -11.19 19.02 10.87
C PHE A 477 -11.67 18.93 9.42
N VAL A 478 -10.95 18.23 8.55
CA VAL A 478 -11.33 18.07 7.14
C VAL A 478 -12.68 17.37 6.99
N LEU A 479 -12.97 16.40 7.87
CA LEU A 479 -14.23 15.66 7.89
C LEU A 479 -15.26 16.27 8.88
N ARG A 480 -15.04 17.47 9.42
CA ARG A 480 -16.01 18.14 10.26
C ARG A 480 -17.31 18.34 9.49
N ALA A 481 -18.43 17.87 10.06
CA ALA A 481 -19.75 18.03 9.46
C ALA A 481 -20.01 19.51 9.14
N ARG A 482 -20.16 19.85 7.86
CA ARG A 482 -20.73 21.14 7.45
C ARG A 482 -22.23 21.04 7.62
N LYS A 483 -22.83 21.90 8.42
CA LYS A 483 -24.26 22.13 8.40
C LYS A 483 -24.60 22.71 7.02
N ASN A 484 -25.63 22.14 6.35
CA ASN A 484 -26.16 22.73 5.14
C ASN A 484 -26.81 24.11 5.48
N ALA A 485 -27.12 24.89 4.46
CA ALA A 485 -27.73 26.21 4.64
C ALA A 485 -29.09 26.18 5.43
N GLN A 486 -29.66 24.99 5.64
CA GLN A 486 -30.88 24.73 6.38
C GLN A 486 -30.64 24.27 7.82
N GLY A 487 -29.37 24.21 8.28
CA GLY A 487 -29.05 23.86 9.66
C GLY A 487 -29.05 22.35 9.96
N GLU A 488 -29.37 21.50 8.99
CA GLU A 488 -29.27 20.05 9.11
C GLU A 488 -27.84 19.59 8.97
N VAL A 489 -27.41 18.63 9.79
CA VAL A 489 -26.13 17.98 9.62
C VAL A 489 -26.18 17.25 8.29
N ALA A 490 -25.39 17.70 7.32
CA ALA A 490 -25.25 16.98 6.06
C ALA A 490 -24.88 15.54 6.38
N VAL A 491 -25.81 14.62 6.12
CA VAL A 491 -25.55 13.17 6.15
C VAL A 491 -24.30 12.95 5.30
N ASP A 492 -23.36 12.20 5.83
CA ASP A 492 -22.02 11.93 5.26
C ASP A 492 -22.06 11.99 3.72
N PRO A 493 -21.42 12.98 3.07
CA PRO A 493 -21.51 13.16 1.60
C PRO A 493 -20.97 11.97 0.81
N MET A 494 -20.49 10.94 1.51
CA MET A 494 -19.99 9.68 0.95
C MET A 494 -21.04 8.56 0.89
N LEU A 495 -22.19 8.76 1.52
CA LEU A 495 -23.37 7.97 1.19
C LEU A 495 -24.17 8.87 0.21
N PRO A 496 -24.29 8.51 -1.09
CA PRO A 496 -25.46 8.98 -1.79
C PRO A 496 -26.63 8.57 -0.87
N PRO A 497 -27.61 9.45 -0.61
CA PRO A 497 -28.81 9.04 0.09
C PRO A 497 -29.21 7.74 -0.60
N ALA A 498 -29.52 6.71 0.19
CA ALA A 498 -30.21 5.56 -0.37
C ALA A 498 -31.34 6.19 -1.15
N ASP A 499 -31.19 6.22 -2.47
CA ASP A 499 -32.17 6.84 -3.33
C ASP A 499 -33.38 5.90 -3.29
N THR A 500 -34.17 6.10 -2.26
CA THR A 500 -35.45 5.46 -2.00
C THR A 500 -36.56 6.18 -2.76
N SER A 501 -36.21 6.98 -3.80
CA SER A 501 -37.21 7.60 -4.63
C SER A 501 -38.02 6.49 -5.32
N PRO A 502 -39.36 6.59 -5.27
CA PRO A 502 -40.26 5.64 -5.95
C PRO A 502 -39.94 5.53 -7.45
N GLU A 503 -39.34 6.56 -8.05
CA GLU A 503 -38.87 6.58 -9.44
C GLU A 503 -37.73 5.62 -9.72
N ARG A 504 -36.81 5.40 -8.78
CA ARG A 504 -35.69 4.46 -8.95
C ARG A 504 -36.09 3.02 -8.66
N GLU A 505 -37.01 2.81 -7.71
CA GLU A 505 -37.64 1.50 -7.52
C GLU A 505 -38.43 1.10 -8.76
N ALA A 506 -39.19 2.01 -9.36
CA ALA A 506 -39.89 1.81 -10.61
C ALA A 506 -38.92 1.56 -11.79
N ALA A 507 -37.81 2.29 -11.90
CA ALA A 507 -36.81 2.09 -12.94
C ALA A 507 -36.05 0.76 -12.79
N VAL A 508 -35.81 0.28 -11.56
CA VAL A 508 -35.21 -1.04 -11.31
C VAL A 508 -36.21 -2.15 -11.66
N LEU A 509 -37.49 -2.00 -11.29
CA LEU A 509 -38.55 -2.94 -11.63
C LEU A 509 -38.82 -2.98 -13.15
N GLU A 510 -38.77 -1.83 -13.84
CA GLU A 510 -38.87 -1.80 -15.31
C GLU A 510 -37.64 -2.46 -16.00
N ALA A 511 -36.45 -2.25 -15.48
CA ALA A 511 -35.25 -2.90 -15.99
C ALA A 511 -35.24 -4.42 -15.75
N GLU A 512 -35.77 -4.88 -14.62
CA GLU A 512 -35.97 -6.30 -14.33
C GLU A 512 -37.06 -6.92 -15.22
N ALA A 513 -38.18 -6.22 -15.42
CA ALA A 513 -39.25 -6.68 -16.29
C ALA A 513 -38.83 -6.75 -17.79
N GLN A 514 -37.96 -5.83 -18.24
CA GLN A 514 -37.42 -5.87 -19.60
C GLN A 514 -36.35 -6.97 -19.80
N SER A 515 -35.75 -7.47 -18.71
CA SER A 515 -34.79 -8.59 -18.80
C SER A 515 -35.42 -9.97 -18.81
N GLU A 516 -36.74 -10.10 -18.57
CA GLU A 516 -37.48 -11.33 -18.54
C GLU A 516 -38.30 -11.59 -19.82
N ILE A 517 -38.20 -10.74 -20.85
CA ILE A 517 -38.85 -10.99 -22.15
C ILE A 517 -37.91 -11.85 -22.99
N PRO A 518 -38.34 -13.06 -23.45
CA PRO A 518 -37.50 -14.06 -24.06
C PRO A 518 -36.97 -13.66 -25.45
#